data_bb51519dee7877c464dcf461a2051aad
#
_entry.id   bb51519dee7877c464dcf461a2051aad
#
_cell.length_a   1.000
_cell.length_b   1.000
_cell.length_c   1.000
_cell.angle_alpha   90.00
_cell.angle_beta   90.00
_cell.angle_gamma   90.00
#
_symmetry.space_group_name_H-M   'P 1'
#
loop_
_entity.id
_entity.type
_entity.pdbx_description
1 polymer ?
#
loop_
_entity_poly.entity_id
_entity_poly.type
_entity_poly.pdbx_seq_one_letter_code
_entity_poly.pdbx_strand_id
1 'polypeptide(L)'
;MGEQWFRLWFVRLVLLVTAVVNERASVLDLSSNFQWTSDSLRVKQVEEQVTALRSSVICAFNQLLDLKDLNTGVHSTRLAEWGMRVGQELGLEELELQNLEVAALLHDIGKVGIPDAILKKPGRLDADEYALMKKHPEYGWAVLRMLPGF
;
A
#
# COMPACT_ATOMS: atom_id res chain seq x y z
N MET A 1 3.26 -15.51 -20.37
CA MET A 1 2.86 -16.12 -19.07
C MET A 1 3.02 -15.19 -17.87
N GLY A 2 3.79 -14.10 -17.95
CA GLY A 2 4.01 -13.17 -16.81
C GLY A 2 2.82 -12.27 -16.44
N GLU A 3 2.08 -11.77 -17.41
CA GLU A 3 1.03 -10.76 -17.16
C GLU A 3 -0.22 -11.30 -16.42
N GLN A 4 -0.61 -12.54 -16.69
CA GLN A 4 -1.77 -13.15 -16.02
C GLN A 4 -1.52 -13.39 -14.51
N TRP A 5 -0.32 -13.77 -14.15
CA TRP A 5 0.08 -13.96 -12.75
C TRP A 5 0.19 -12.64 -11.99
N PHE A 6 0.67 -11.58 -12.66
CA PHE A 6 0.74 -10.24 -12.08
C PHE A 6 -0.66 -9.68 -11.78
N ARG A 7 -1.63 -9.87 -12.68
CA ARG A 7 -3.04 -9.45 -12.48
C ARG A 7 -3.69 -10.19 -11.32
N LEU A 8 -3.54 -11.50 -11.23
CA LEU A 8 -4.09 -12.31 -10.14
C LEU A 8 -3.45 -11.98 -8.79
N TRP A 9 -2.16 -11.71 -8.79
CA TRP A 9 -1.43 -11.32 -7.59
C TRP A 9 -1.84 -9.90 -7.13
N PHE A 10 -1.94 -8.94 -8.05
CA PHE A 10 -2.37 -7.57 -7.76
C PHE A 10 -3.78 -7.54 -7.17
N VAL A 11 -4.73 -8.27 -7.76
CA VAL A 11 -6.10 -8.40 -7.23
C VAL A 11 -6.10 -9.03 -5.83
N ARG A 12 -5.27 -10.04 -5.58
CA ARG A 12 -5.14 -10.64 -4.24
C ARG A 12 -4.55 -9.68 -3.22
N LEU A 13 -3.57 -8.88 -3.60
CA LEU A 13 -2.98 -7.87 -2.72
C LEU A 13 -4.01 -6.79 -2.37
N VAL A 14 -4.73 -6.27 -3.36
CA VAL A 14 -5.80 -5.27 -3.16
C VAL A 14 -6.89 -5.83 -2.25
N LEU A 15 -7.36 -7.05 -2.49
CA LEU A 15 -8.38 -7.71 -1.66
C LEU A 15 -7.89 -7.95 -0.22
N LEU A 16 -6.62 -8.27 -0.03
CA LEU A 16 -6.04 -8.49 1.29
C LEU A 16 -5.93 -7.18 2.07
N VAL A 17 -5.49 -6.10 1.42
CA VAL A 17 -5.37 -4.77 2.04
C VAL A 17 -6.76 -4.20 2.35
N THR A 18 -7.74 -4.33 1.45
CA THR A 18 -9.12 -3.89 1.70
C THR A 18 -9.79 -4.69 2.82
N ALA A 19 -9.59 -6.00 2.91
CA ALA A 19 -10.14 -6.82 4.00
C ALA A 19 -9.59 -6.40 5.37
N VAL A 20 -8.29 -6.17 5.48
CA VAL A 20 -7.65 -5.77 6.76
C VAL A 20 -8.05 -4.37 7.21
N VAL A 21 -8.21 -3.43 6.27
CA VAL A 21 -8.63 -2.06 6.59
C VAL A 21 -10.11 -2.04 6.98
N ASN A 22 -10.96 -2.81 6.31
CA ASN A 22 -12.40 -2.88 6.62
C ASN A 22 -12.69 -3.54 7.97
N GLU A 23 -11.93 -4.55 8.36
CA GLU A 23 -12.07 -5.21 9.68
C GLU A 23 -11.69 -4.27 10.83
N ARG A 24 -10.78 -3.30 10.62
CA ARG A 24 -10.39 -2.29 11.61
C ARG A 24 -11.24 -1.02 11.58
N ALA A 25 -11.85 -0.67 10.45
CA ALA A 25 -12.77 0.48 10.35
C ALA A 25 -14.06 0.25 11.16
N SER A 26 -14.50 -0.99 11.35
CA SER A 26 -15.68 -1.33 12.16
C SER A 26 -15.50 -1.09 13.67
N VAL A 27 -14.27 -0.87 14.16
CA VAL A 27 -13.98 -0.58 15.58
C VAL A 27 -14.10 0.92 15.91
N LEU A 28 -14.22 1.80 14.93
CA LEU A 28 -14.25 3.26 15.12
C LEU A 28 -15.63 3.89 14.90
N ASP A 29 -16.72 3.13 15.04
CA ASP A 29 -18.07 3.71 15.06
C ASP A 29 -18.36 4.44 16.39
N LEU A 30 -17.77 5.63 16.49
CA LEU A 30 -17.99 6.57 17.59
C LEU A 30 -18.99 7.68 17.23
N SER A 31 -19.90 7.43 16.31
CA SER A 31 -20.76 8.47 15.71
C SER A 31 -22.02 8.86 16.51
N SER A 32 -22.28 8.29 17.68
CA SER A 32 -23.48 8.64 18.45
C SER A 32 -23.15 9.23 19.82
N ASN A 33 -23.21 10.55 19.93
CA ASN A 33 -23.22 11.40 21.15
C ASN A 33 -21.96 12.23 21.40
N PHE A 34 -21.56 13.08 20.48
CA PHE A 34 -20.66 14.19 20.81
C PHE A 34 -21.35 15.55 20.57
N GLN A 35 -21.46 16.33 21.62
CA GLN A 35 -21.88 17.74 21.53
C GLN A 35 -20.81 18.57 20.83
N TRP A 36 -21.14 19.09 19.67
CA TRP A 36 -20.28 19.85 18.78
C TRP A 36 -20.04 21.27 19.30
N THR A 37 -18.94 21.48 20.00
CA THR A 37 -18.43 22.83 20.28
C THR A 37 -16.95 22.92 19.90
N SER A 38 -16.09 23.46 20.72
CA SER A 38 -14.66 23.70 20.42
C SER A 38 -13.82 22.45 20.06
N ASP A 39 -14.32 21.26 20.34
CA ASP A 39 -13.60 20.00 20.10
C ASP A 39 -13.60 19.59 18.61
N SER A 40 -14.58 20.05 17.83
CA SER A 40 -14.67 19.70 16.39
C SER A 40 -13.48 20.23 15.56
N LEU A 41 -12.98 21.42 15.91
CA LEU A 41 -11.79 21.99 15.26
C LEU A 41 -10.51 21.21 15.63
N ARG A 42 -10.41 20.73 16.87
CA ARG A 42 -9.26 19.91 17.31
C ARG A 42 -9.29 18.54 16.65
N VAL A 43 -10.46 17.92 16.55
CA VAL A 43 -10.63 16.62 15.86
C VAL A 43 -10.20 16.77 14.39
N LYS A 44 -10.69 17.76 13.68
CA LYS A 44 -10.32 18.03 12.30
C LYS A 44 -8.81 18.27 12.13
N GLN A 45 -8.22 19.04 13.03
CA GLN A 45 -6.77 19.30 13.01
C GLN A 45 -5.96 18.02 13.24
N VAL A 46 -6.40 17.15 14.16
CA VAL A 46 -5.76 15.84 14.39
C VAL A 46 -5.91 14.93 13.16
N GLU A 47 -7.08 14.89 12.55
CA GLU A 47 -7.31 14.12 11.31
C GLU A 47 -6.40 14.59 10.17
N GLU A 48 -6.26 15.90 9.97
CA GLU A 48 -5.35 16.47 9.00
C GLU A 48 -3.88 16.10 9.30
N GLN A 49 -3.47 16.16 10.57
CA GLN A 49 -2.12 15.77 10.99
C GLN A 49 -1.87 14.27 10.77
N VAL A 50 -2.83 13.41 11.10
CA VAL A 50 -2.73 11.95 10.87
C VAL A 50 -2.63 11.65 9.38
N THR A 51 -3.43 12.31 8.55
CA THR A 51 -3.39 12.16 7.09
C THR A 51 -2.04 12.60 6.53
N ALA A 52 -1.53 13.75 6.96
CA ALA A 52 -0.21 14.24 6.55
C ALA A 52 0.92 13.30 6.98
N LEU A 53 0.86 12.77 8.21
CA LEU A 53 1.82 11.80 8.70
C LEU A 53 1.78 10.51 7.89
N ARG A 54 0.58 9.99 7.60
CA ARG A 54 0.39 8.81 6.75
C ARG A 54 1.03 8.99 5.38
N SER A 55 0.78 10.11 4.73
CA SER A 55 1.36 10.45 3.43
C SER A 55 2.90 10.56 3.49
N SER A 56 3.43 11.15 4.57
CA SER A 56 4.88 11.25 4.78
C SER A 56 5.55 9.88 4.97
N VAL A 57 4.90 8.97 5.69
CA VAL A 57 5.39 7.59 5.88
C VAL A 57 5.39 6.83 4.55
N ILE A 58 4.33 6.95 3.75
CA ILE A 58 4.25 6.33 2.42
C ILE A 58 5.38 6.85 1.52
N CYS A 59 5.59 8.18 1.51
CA CYS A 59 6.67 8.80 0.74
C CYS A 59 8.04 8.30 1.19
N ALA A 60 8.29 8.21 2.50
CA ALA A 60 9.56 7.71 3.04
C ALA A 60 9.80 6.24 2.65
N PHE A 61 8.79 5.39 2.68
CA PHE A 61 8.91 4.00 2.24
C PHE A 61 9.21 3.88 0.74
N ASN A 62 8.55 4.68 -0.09
CA ASN A 62 8.86 4.72 -1.52
C ASN A 62 10.30 5.17 -1.77
N GLN A 63 10.79 6.19 -1.07
CA GLN A 63 12.19 6.62 -1.17
C GLN A 63 13.18 5.54 -0.73
N LEU A 64 12.88 4.82 0.36
CA LEU A 64 13.71 3.68 0.79
C LEU A 64 13.74 2.57 -0.26
N LEU A 65 12.63 2.31 -0.89
CA LEU A 65 12.54 1.32 -1.95
C LEU A 65 13.33 1.75 -3.19
N ASP A 66 13.28 3.02 -3.56
CA ASP A 66 14.05 3.59 -4.69
C ASP A 66 15.55 3.49 -4.47
N LEU A 67 16.03 3.65 -3.24
CA LEU A 67 17.44 3.44 -2.90
C LEU A 67 17.88 1.98 -3.10
N LYS A 68 16.96 1.04 -2.96
CA LYS A 68 17.26 -0.39 -3.10
C LYS A 68 17.05 -0.91 -4.52
N ASP A 69 15.98 -0.49 -5.16
CA ASP A 69 15.57 -0.91 -6.52
C ASP A 69 15.39 0.34 -7.39
N LEU A 70 16.39 0.67 -8.19
CA LEU A 70 16.56 1.94 -8.94
C LEU A 70 15.40 2.33 -9.89
N ASN A 71 14.31 1.59 -9.93
CA ASN A 71 13.21 1.79 -10.89
C ASN A 71 11.79 1.94 -10.28
N THR A 72 11.63 2.00 -8.96
CA THR A 72 10.33 1.74 -8.35
C THR A 72 9.46 2.99 -8.09
N GLY A 73 10.00 4.15 -7.73
CA GLY A 73 9.20 5.29 -7.31
C GLY A 73 8.29 5.86 -8.42
N VAL A 74 8.84 6.05 -9.60
CA VAL A 74 8.04 6.51 -10.77
C VAL A 74 7.02 5.46 -11.18
N HIS A 75 7.37 4.17 -11.07
CA HIS A 75 6.47 3.07 -11.40
C HIS A 75 5.29 3.00 -10.41
N SER A 76 5.55 3.05 -9.12
CA SER A 76 4.51 2.97 -8.07
C SER A 76 3.53 4.14 -8.14
N THR A 77 4.04 5.36 -8.38
CA THR A 77 3.18 6.55 -8.57
C THR A 77 2.27 6.40 -9.79
N ARG A 78 2.82 5.97 -10.91
CA ARG A 78 2.02 5.74 -12.12
C ARG A 78 0.98 4.63 -11.93
N LEU A 79 1.35 3.57 -11.24
CA LEU A 79 0.43 2.48 -10.91
C LEU A 79 -0.72 2.97 -10.03
N ALA A 80 -0.44 3.82 -9.03
CA ALA A 80 -1.46 4.44 -8.19
C ALA A 80 -2.39 5.33 -9.01
N GLU A 81 -1.86 6.22 -9.86
CA GLU A 81 -2.68 7.08 -10.74
C GLU A 81 -3.61 6.26 -11.65
N TRP A 82 -3.11 5.20 -12.27
CA TRP A 82 -3.93 4.33 -13.12
C TRP A 82 -4.94 3.53 -12.30
N GLY A 83 -4.52 3.01 -11.14
CA GLY A 83 -5.39 2.29 -10.21
C GLY A 83 -6.57 3.16 -9.77
N MET A 84 -6.32 4.41 -9.40
CA MET A 84 -7.34 5.37 -9.00
C MET A 84 -8.36 5.62 -10.12
N ARG A 85 -7.90 5.84 -11.35
CA ARG A 85 -8.78 6.03 -12.50
C ARG A 85 -9.67 4.82 -12.76
N VAL A 86 -9.08 3.62 -12.74
CA VAL A 86 -9.83 2.36 -12.92
C VAL A 86 -10.82 2.15 -11.77
N GLY A 87 -10.40 2.43 -10.53
CA GLY A 87 -11.27 2.33 -9.37
C GLY A 87 -12.48 3.26 -9.45
N GLN A 88 -12.28 4.51 -9.89
CA GLN A 88 -13.35 5.48 -10.13
C GLN A 88 -14.33 4.99 -11.21
N GLU A 89 -13.83 4.49 -12.33
CA GLU A 89 -14.66 3.92 -13.41
C GLU A 89 -15.46 2.69 -12.96
N LEU A 90 -14.92 1.91 -12.01
CA LEU A 90 -15.60 0.76 -11.40
C LEU A 90 -16.58 1.16 -10.29
N GLY A 91 -16.65 2.44 -9.93
CA GLY A 91 -17.55 2.95 -8.91
C GLY A 91 -17.12 2.61 -7.48
N LEU A 92 -15.83 2.45 -7.24
CA LEU A 92 -15.31 2.26 -5.88
C LEU A 92 -15.57 3.50 -5.03
N GLU A 93 -15.91 3.28 -3.75
CA GLU A 93 -16.12 4.36 -2.81
C GLU A 93 -14.79 4.99 -2.37
N GLU A 94 -14.86 6.19 -1.78
CA GLU A 94 -13.69 6.98 -1.39
C GLU A 94 -12.68 6.20 -0.54
N LEU A 95 -13.16 5.44 0.44
CA LEU A 95 -12.29 4.63 1.30
C LEU A 95 -11.59 3.51 0.53
N GLU A 96 -12.27 2.88 -0.41
CA GLU A 96 -11.71 1.84 -1.27
C GLU A 96 -10.66 2.42 -2.22
N LEU A 97 -10.92 3.62 -2.76
CA LEU A 97 -9.96 4.34 -3.59
C LEU A 97 -8.68 4.69 -2.82
N GLN A 98 -8.81 5.23 -1.61
CA GLN A 98 -7.67 5.53 -0.74
C GLN A 98 -6.84 4.26 -0.42
N ASN A 99 -7.50 3.14 -0.17
CA ASN A 99 -6.83 1.86 0.07
C ASN A 99 -6.13 1.34 -1.18
N LEU A 100 -6.75 1.48 -2.35
CA LEU A 100 -6.18 1.12 -3.64
C LEU A 100 -4.93 1.95 -3.95
N GLU A 101 -4.97 3.26 -3.70
CA GLU A 101 -3.83 4.16 -3.85
C GLU A 101 -2.64 3.70 -3.00
N VAL A 102 -2.87 3.48 -1.70
CA VAL A 102 -1.84 3.03 -0.76
C VAL A 102 -1.29 1.66 -1.17
N ALA A 103 -2.16 0.74 -1.56
CA ALA A 103 -1.74 -0.59 -2.03
C ALA A 103 -0.86 -0.49 -3.28
N ALA A 104 -1.21 0.38 -4.22
CA ALA A 104 -0.42 0.61 -5.43
C ALA A 104 0.95 1.25 -5.13
N LEU A 105 0.99 2.21 -4.20
CA LEU A 105 2.23 2.87 -3.80
C LEU A 105 3.19 1.93 -3.06
N LEU A 106 2.67 1.02 -2.23
CA LEU A 106 3.46 0.18 -1.33
C LEU A 106 3.53 -1.30 -1.76
N HIS A 107 3.00 -1.67 -2.94
CA HIS A 107 2.93 -3.07 -3.39
C HIS A 107 4.28 -3.79 -3.39
N ASP A 108 5.34 -3.07 -3.59
CA ASP A 108 6.71 -3.58 -3.72
C ASP A 108 7.57 -3.40 -2.45
N ILE A 109 7.01 -2.85 -1.35
CA ILE A 109 7.78 -2.53 -0.14
C ILE A 109 8.53 -3.76 0.42
N GLY A 110 7.99 -4.96 0.24
CA GLY A 110 8.63 -6.19 0.66
C GLY A 110 9.90 -6.56 -0.09
N LYS A 111 10.20 -5.91 -1.20
CA LYS A 111 11.49 -6.07 -1.90
C LYS A 111 12.69 -5.65 -1.03
N VAL A 112 12.45 -4.86 0.02
CA VAL A 112 13.46 -4.55 1.04
C VAL A 112 14.02 -5.84 1.67
N GLY A 113 13.21 -6.90 1.80
CA GLY A 113 13.63 -8.21 2.31
C GLY A 113 14.33 -9.11 1.29
N ILE A 114 14.38 -8.74 0.02
CA ILE A 114 15.03 -9.53 -1.03
C ILE A 114 16.52 -9.20 -1.09
N PRO A 115 17.43 -10.20 -1.14
CA PRO A 115 18.86 -9.98 -1.29
C PRO A 115 19.21 -9.21 -2.58
N ASP A 116 20.13 -8.27 -2.49
CA ASP A 116 20.55 -7.45 -3.64
C ASP A 116 21.09 -8.28 -4.80
N ALA A 117 21.75 -9.40 -4.51
CA ALA A 117 22.23 -10.32 -5.53
C ALA A 117 21.13 -10.89 -6.43
N ILE A 118 19.90 -11.01 -5.90
CA ILE A 118 18.73 -11.47 -6.64
C ILE A 118 18.00 -10.28 -7.26
N LEU A 119 17.76 -9.22 -6.47
CA LEU A 119 17.01 -8.05 -6.89
C LEU A 119 17.69 -7.32 -8.07
N LYS A 120 19.03 -7.21 -8.02
CA LYS A 120 19.85 -6.51 -9.02
C LYS A 120 20.55 -7.47 -10.00
N LYS A 121 20.14 -8.75 -10.06
CA LYS A 121 20.77 -9.74 -10.92
C LYS A 121 20.63 -9.33 -12.40
N PRO A 122 21.73 -9.18 -13.13
CA PRO A 122 21.65 -8.95 -14.57
C PRO A 122 21.24 -10.26 -15.26
N GLY A 123 20.02 -10.31 -15.77
CA GLY A 123 19.49 -11.46 -16.50
C GLY A 123 18.33 -12.14 -15.81
N ARG A 124 18.07 -13.39 -16.20
CA ARG A 124 16.92 -14.17 -15.68
C ARG A 124 17.25 -14.77 -14.33
N LEU A 125 16.28 -14.75 -13.43
CA LEU A 125 16.32 -15.47 -12.17
C LEU A 125 16.15 -16.97 -12.45
N ASP A 126 16.89 -17.81 -11.74
CA ASP A 126 16.64 -19.24 -11.69
C ASP A 126 15.38 -19.58 -10.85
N ALA A 127 15.07 -20.86 -10.72
CA ALA A 127 13.85 -21.29 -10.05
C ALA A 127 13.84 -20.92 -8.54
N ASP A 128 14.99 -21.07 -7.87
CA ASP A 128 15.11 -20.81 -6.44
C ASP A 128 15.13 -19.30 -6.15
N GLU A 129 15.85 -18.54 -6.94
CA GLU A 129 15.86 -17.07 -6.88
C GLU A 129 14.48 -16.48 -7.15
N TYR A 130 13.77 -17.01 -8.15
CA TYR A 130 12.41 -16.60 -8.45
C TYR A 130 11.43 -16.98 -7.33
N ALA A 131 11.62 -18.15 -6.70
CA ALA A 131 10.83 -18.54 -5.54
C ALA A 131 11.04 -17.57 -4.36
N LEU A 132 12.28 -17.09 -4.16
CA LEU A 132 12.58 -16.07 -3.15
C LEU A 132 11.99 -14.71 -3.52
N MET A 133 12.12 -14.28 -4.78
CA MET A 133 11.51 -13.04 -5.26
C MET A 133 10.00 -13.00 -5.02
N LYS A 134 9.31 -14.13 -5.21
CA LYS A 134 7.86 -14.23 -4.97
C LYS A 134 7.44 -14.05 -3.51
N LYS A 135 8.37 -14.04 -2.56
CA LYS A 135 8.07 -13.79 -1.14
C LYS A 135 7.97 -12.31 -0.77
N HIS A 136 8.30 -11.38 -1.67
CA HIS A 136 8.22 -9.96 -1.35
C HIS A 136 6.82 -9.51 -0.87
N PRO A 137 5.67 -10.07 -1.33
CA PRO A 137 4.37 -9.68 -0.79
C PRO A 137 4.19 -10.08 0.67
N GLU A 138 4.73 -11.24 1.06
CA GLU A 138 4.71 -11.71 2.46
C GLU A 138 5.56 -10.81 3.36
N TYR A 139 6.72 -10.38 2.87
CA TYR A 139 7.59 -9.42 3.56
C TYR A 139 6.95 -8.05 3.67
N GLY A 140 6.30 -7.57 2.60
CA GLY A 140 5.54 -6.33 2.60
C GLY A 140 4.41 -6.37 3.62
N TRP A 141 3.63 -7.44 3.64
CA TRP A 141 2.59 -7.68 4.64
C TRP A 141 3.15 -7.64 6.07
N ALA A 142 4.28 -8.31 6.32
CA ALA A 142 4.90 -8.35 7.65
C ALA A 142 5.28 -6.96 8.17
N VAL A 143 5.65 -6.04 7.28
CA VAL A 143 5.95 -4.64 7.61
C VAL A 143 4.67 -3.83 7.82
N LEU A 144 3.77 -3.86 6.84
CA LEU A 144 2.59 -2.98 6.82
C LEU A 144 1.58 -3.29 7.92
N ARG A 145 1.40 -4.56 8.29
CA ARG A 145 0.49 -4.96 9.39
C ARG A 145 0.86 -4.38 10.77
N MET A 146 2.09 -3.89 10.93
CA MET A 146 2.56 -3.28 12.19
C MET A 146 2.18 -1.80 12.28
N LEU A 147 1.76 -1.19 11.19
CA LEU A 147 1.43 0.22 11.12
C LEU A 147 -0.07 0.42 11.38
N PRO A 148 -0.45 1.26 12.36
CA PRO A 148 -1.85 1.58 12.58
C PRO A 148 -2.41 2.33 11.37
N GLY A 149 -3.55 1.87 10.84
CA GLY A 149 -4.22 2.51 9.71
C GLY A 149 -3.72 2.09 8.31
N PHE A 150 -2.91 1.01 8.25
CA PHE A 150 -2.52 0.34 7.00
C PHE A 150 -3.05 -1.07 6.93
#